data_2d513b15eb169556abb0c321dc8c7037
#
_entry.id   2d513b15eb169556abb0c321dc8c7037
#
_cell.length_a   1.000
_cell.length_b   1.000
_cell.length_c   1.000
_cell.angle_alpha   90.00
_cell.angle_beta   90.00
_cell.angle_gamma   90.00
#
_symmetry.space_group_name_H-M   'P 1'
#
loop_
_entity.id
_entity.type
_entity.pdbx_description
1 polymer ?
#
loop_
_entity_poly.entity_id
_entity_poly.type
_entity_poly.pdbx_seq_one_letter_code
_entity_poly.pdbx_strand_id
1 'polypeptide(L)'
;MEQDEGDEAESVFLSAIASYPSNEELYRAAISFYEETKQLDKISEILEDCDDESVLSSLKAYVSTEPVFSLDDGKYSEVQEVTLSTSGETIYYTTDGTNPTSSSTKYTEPILLNEEGKTQIKAIAYNKKKIPSLVVSKTYEIEFPVADAPVVTPSTGQYSTATQISITVPEGYTAYYTTDGSTPTTESSLYTGPIEMPEGQTLFSTVLVGKTGKMTQITKRNYIYQPQ
;
A
#
# COMPACT_ATOMS: atom_id res chain seq x y z
N MET A 1 -0.01 2.61 -44.27
CA MET A 1 0.84 1.71 -45.08
C MET A 1 2.01 1.16 -44.30
N GLU A 2 2.92 1.95 -43.74
CA GLU A 2 4.06 1.41 -42.94
C GLU A 2 3.63 0.65 -41.65
N GLN A 3 2.56 1.05 -41.01
CA GLN A 3 2.06 0.38 -39.80
C GLN A 3 1.40 -0.97 -40.12
N ASP A 4 0.72 -1.07 -41.25
CA ASP A 4 0.06 -2.29 -41.74
C ASP A 4 1.08 -3.36 -42.14
N GLU A 5 2.22 -2.94 -42.71
CA GLU A 5 3.35 -3.84 -43.06
C GLU A 5 4.08 -4.34 -41.84
N GLY A 6 4.17 -3.52 -40.75
CA GLY A 6 4.75 -3.90 -39.47
C GLY A 6 3.94 -4.97 -38.75
N ASP A 7 2.64 -4.82 -38.70
CA ASP A 7 1.70 -5.75 -38.06
C ASP A 7 1.67 -7.11 -38.79
N GLU A 8 1.80 -7.09 -40.13
CA GLU A 8 1.90 -8.31 -40.94
C GLU A 8 3.21 -9.05 -40.69
N ALA A 9 4.34 -8.33 -40.59
CA ALA A 9 5.66 -8.91 -40.28
C ALA A 9 5.69 -9.54 -38.87
N GLU A 10 5.13 -8.85 -37.87
CA GLU A 10 4.99 -9.38 -36.50
C GLU A 10 4.18 -10.69 -36.50
N SER A 11 3.05 -10.72 -37.17
CA SER A 11 2.20 -11.90 -37.25
C SER A 11 2.93 -13.10 -37.88
N VAL A 12 3.79 -12.86 -38.88
CA VAL A 12 4.63 -13.92 -39.49
C VAL A 12 5.63 -14.47 -38.49
N PHE A 13 6.34 -13.60 -37.72
CA PHE A 13 7.28 -14.06 -36.73
C PHE A 13 6.61 -14.86 -35.61
N LEU A 14 5.50 -14.38 -35.06
CA LEU A 14 4.76 -15.07 -34.00
C LEU A 14 4.24 -16.44 -34.46
N SER A 15 3.71 -16.53 -35.68
CA SER A 15 3.26 -17.80 -36.30
C SER A 15 4.43 -18.79 -36.48
N ALA A 16 5.58 -18.31 -36.93
CA ALA A 16 6.77 -19.13 -37.13
C ALA A 16 7.34 -19.64 -35.80
N ILE A 17 7.43 -18.79 -34.78
CA ILE A 17 7.85 -19.15 -33.42
C ILE A 17 6.91 -20.19 -32.82
N ALA A 18 5.59 -19.98 -32.91
CA ALA A 18 4.59 -20.94 -32.43
C ALA A 18 4.70 -22.32 -33.12
N SER A 19 5.09 -22.35 -34.40
CA SER A 19 5.28 -23.59 -35.15
C SER A 19 6.62 -24.30 -34.85
N TYR A 20 7.65 -23.54 -34.47
CA TYR A 20 9.01 -24.02 -34.20
C TYR A 20 9.60 -23.36 -32.94
N PRO A 21 9.08 -23.65 -31.75
CA PRO A 21 9.40 -22.92 -30.52
C PRO A 21 10.86 -23.10 -30.03
N SER A 22 11.57 -24.11 -30.51
CA SER A 22 13.00 -24.34 -30.21
C SER A 22 13.95 -23.76 -31.26
N ASN A 23 13.45 -23.00 -32.22
CA ASN A 23 14.30 -22.44 -33.28
C ASN A 23 14.82 -21.05 -32.90
N GLU A 24 16.03 -20.99 -32.37
CA GLU A 24 16.70 -19.75 -31.94
C GLU A 24 16.77 -18.67 -33.03
N GLU A 25 16.94 -19.06 -34.29
CA GLU A 25 17.06 -18.10 -35.41
C GLU A 25 15.79 -17.30 -35.62
N LEU A 26 14.62 -17.89 -35.38
CA LEU A 26 13.33 -17.19 -35.46
C LEU A 26 13.20 -16.12 -34.37
N TYR A 27 13.59 -16.44 -33.13
CA TYR A 27 13.61 -15.45 -32.06
C TYR A 27 14.60 -14.32 -32.36
N ARG A 28 15.81 -14.62 -32.86
CA ARG A 28 16.79 -13.60 -33.25
C ARG A 28 16.27 -12.68 -34.34
N ALA A 29 15.58 -13.23 -35.34
CA ALA A 29 14.95 -12.43 -36.41
C ALA A 29 13.85 -11.52 -35.88
N ALA A 30 12.96 -12.04 -35.01
CA ALA A 30 11.94 -11.25 -34.36
C ALA A 30 12.53 -10.15 -33.45
N ILE A 31 13.57 -10.48 -32.66
CA ILE A 31 14.28 -9.50 -31.81
C ILE A 31 14.89 -8.38 -32.67
N SER A 32 15.54 -8.71 -33.80
CA SER A 32 16.11 -7.71 -34.71
C SER A 32 15.03 -6.76 -35.25
N PHE A 33 13.89 -7.32 -35.66
CA PHE A 33 12.74 -6.54 -36.11
C PHE A 33 12.22 -5.61 -35.02
N TYR A 34 12.07 -6.08 -33.75
CA TYR A 34 11.63 -5.25 -32.63
C TYR A 34 12.64 -4.19 -32.21
N GLU A 35 13.97 -4.48 -32.29
CA GLU A 35 15.02 -3.48 -32.06
C GLU A 35 14.96 -2.36 -33.12
N GLU A 36 14.76 -2.71 -34.40
CA GLU A 36 14.65 -1.76 -35.52
C GLU A 36 13.40 -0.88 -35.42
N THR A 37 12.27 -1.48 -35.04
CA THR A 37 10.97 -0.78 -34.89
C THR A 37 10.81 -0.12 -33.52
N LYS A 38 11.79 -0.24 -32.60
CA LYS A 38 11.79 0.28 -31.22
C LYS A 38 10.65 -0.24 -30.34
N GLN A 39 10.19 -1.45 -30.61
CA GLN A 39 9.17 -2.17 -29.84
C GLN A 39 9.85 -3.13 -28.85
N LEU A 40 10.69 -2.60 -27.96
CA LEU A 40 11.54 -3.42 -27.08
C LEU A 40 10.76 -4.23 -26.04
N ASP A 41 9.55 -3.82 -25.71
CA ASP A 41 8.58 -4.54 -24.88
C ASP A 41 8.15 -5.88 -25.50
N LYS A 42 8.00 -5.94 -26.82
CA LYS A 42 7.68 -7.15 -27.55
C LYS A 42 8.76 -8.24 -27.44
N ILE A 43 10.01 -7.84 -27.26
CA ILE A 43 11.11 -8.78 -27.03
C ILE A 43 10.89 -9.58 -25.73
N SER A 44 10.44 -8.91 -24.69
CA SER A 44 10.13 -9.56 -23.42
C SER A 44 8.93 -10.50 -23.52
N GLU A 45 7.90 -10.09 -24.23
CA GLU A 45 6.71 -10.92 -24.47
C GLU A 45 7.05 -12.24 -25.18
N ILE A 46 7.82 -12.20 -26.27
CA ILE A 46 8.18 -13.43 -26.99
C ILE A 46 9.15 -14.33 -26.22
N LEU A 47 9.99 -13.77 -25.32
CA LEU A 47 10.91 -14.55 -24.52
C LEU A 47 10.25 -15.13 -23.26
N GLU A 48 9.20 -14.48 -22.72
CA GLU A 48 8.38 -15.02 -21.63
C GLU A 48 7.64 -16.28 -22.05
N ASP A 49 7.11 -16.31 -23.28
CA ASP A 49 6.41 -17.46 -23.84
C ASP A 49 7.35 -18.57 -24.32
N CYS A 50 8.68 -18.42 -24.18
CA CYS A 50 9.66 -19.41 -24.63
C CYS A 50 9.94 -20.44 -23.54
N ASP A 51 9.54 -21.69 -23.75
CA ASP A 51 9.79 -22.81 -22.83
C ASP A 51 11.14 -23.52 -23.06
N ASP A 52 11.91 -23.16 -24.11
CA ASP A 52 13.18 -23.81 -24.43
C ASP A 52 14.36 -23.14 -23.71
N GLU A 53 14.88 -23.82 -22.69
CA GLU A 53 16.00 -23.33 -21.89
C GLU A 53 17.27 -23.08 -22.70
N SER A 54 17.50 -23.79 -23.80
CA SER A 54 18.68 -23.61 -24.67
C SER A 54 18.56 -22.31 -25.46
N VAL A 55 17.36 -21.99 -25.95
CA VAL A 55 17.05 -20.72 -26.62
C VAL A 55 17.21 -19.57 -25.63
N LEU A 56 16.58 -19.66 -24.46
CA LEU A 56 16.70 -18.62 -23.41
C LEU A 56 18.14 -18.41 -22.95
N SER A 57 18.92 -19.48 -22.80
CA SER A 57 20.34 -19.38 -22.42
C SER A 57 21.18 -18.65 -23.47
N SER A 58 20.93 -18.90 -24.78
CA SER A 58 21.63 -18.22 -25.87
C SER A 58 21.19 -16.75 -26.01
N LEU A 59 19.96 -16.43 -25.66
CA LEU A 59 19.35 -15.10 -25.75
C LEU A 59 19.35 -14.35 -24.42
N LYS A 60 20.06 -14.82 -23.40
CA LYS A 60 20.07 -14.24 -22.04
C LYS A 60 20.36 -12.74 -21.97
N ALA A 61 21.06 -12.18 -22.98
CA ALA A 61 21.32 -10.74 -23.04
C ALA A 61 20.07 -9.90 -23.38
N TYR A 62 19.01 -10.54 -23.85
CA TYR A 62 17.73 -9.94 -24.19
C TYR A 62 16.67 -10.20 -23.12
N VAL A 63 16.89 -11.17 -22.25
CA VAL A 63 16.00 -11.44 -21.11
C VAL A 63 16.16 -10.33 -20.07
N SER A 64 15.05 -9.80 -19.59
CA SER A 64 14.98 -8.86 -18.48
C SER A 64 14.18 -9.49 -17.34
N THR A 65 14.83 -9.61 -16.17
CA THR A 65 14.21 -10.25 -15.01
C THR A 65 13.19 -9.33 -14.36
N GLU A 66 12.01 -9.86 -14.07
CA GLU A 66 10.98 -9.12 -13.36
C GLU A 66 11.42 -8.67 -11.96
N PRO A 67 10.94 -7.50 -11.49
CA PRO A 67 11.15 -7.08 -10.12
C PRO A 67 10.47 -8.02 -9.11
N VAL A 68 11.23 -8.44 -8.09
CA VAL A 68 10.71 -9.21 -6.96
C VAL A 68 10.38 -8.25 -5.83
N PHE A 69 9.16 -8.35 -5.31
CA PHE A 69 8.68 -7.58 -4.16
C PHE A 69 8.93 -8.35 -2.87
N SER A 70 9.40 -7.67 -1.82
CA SER A 70 9.63 -8.27 -0.50
C SER A 70 8.35 -8.57 0.26
N LEU A 71 7.24 -7.95 -0.12
CA LEU A 71 5.97 -8.02 0.57
C LEU A 71 4.88 -8.49 -0.40
N ASP A 72 4.02 -9.41 0.03
CA ASP A 72 2.89 -9.88 -0.75
C ASP A 72 1.71 -8.90 -0.72
N ASP A 73 0.80 -9.04 -1.70
CA ASP A 73 -0.48 -8.32 -1.69
C ASP A 73 -1.23 -8.58 -0.39
N GLY A 74 -1.90 -7.57 0.15
CA GLY A 74 -2.71 -7.81 1.33
C GLY A 74 -3.07 -6.57 2.12
N LYS A 75 -3.71 -6.85 3.28
CA LYS A 75 -4.06 -5.85 4.29
C LYS A 75 -3.06 -5.92 5.42
N TYR A 76 -2.64 -4.76 5.88
CA TYR A 76 -1.66 -4.60 6.95
C TYR A 76 -2.16 -3.59 7.98
N SER A 77 -1.92 -3.89 9.24
CA SER A 77 -2.34 -3.04 10.37
C SER A 77 -1.22 -2.15 10.91
N GLU A 78 -0.06 -2.21 10.28
CA GLU A 78 1.14 -1.46 10.66
C GLU A 78 1.79 -0.86 9.43
N VAL A 79 2.67 0.13 9.65
CA VAL A 79 3.54 0.69 8.60
C VAL A 79 4.35 -0.43 7.97
N GLN A 80 4.42 -0.44 6.64
CA GLN A 80 5.17 -1.42 5.87
C GLN A 80 6.24 -0.74 5.02
N GLU A 81 7.33 -1.47 4.79
CA GLU A 81 8.37 -1.11 3.82
C GLU A 81 8.41 -2.18 2.73
N VAL A 82 8.28 -1.75 1.47
CA VAL A 82 8.36 -2.63 0.31
C VAL A 82 9.70 -2.44 -0.37
N THR A 83 10.50 -3.50 -0.42
CA THR A 83 11.73 -3.52 -1.21
C THR A 83 11.52 -4.23 -2.54
N LEU A 84 12.22 -3.73 -3.57
CA LEU A 84 12.23 -4.30 -4.91
C LEU A 84 13.64 -4.78 -5.24
N SER A 85 13.76 -5.94 -5.86
CA SER A 85 15.05 -6.51 -6.27
C SER A 85 14.98 -7.18 -7.64
N THR A 86 16.11 -7.21 -8.35
CA THR A 86 16.31 -7.96 -9.60
C THR A 86 17.71 -8.54 -9.63
N SER A 87 18.04 -9.29 -10.71
CA SER A 87 19.38 -9.84 -10.95
C SER A 87 20.40 -8.84 -11.50
N GLY A 88 20.13 -7.53 -11.44
CA GLY A 88 21.10 -6.48 -11.81
C GLY A 88 20.60 -5.45 -12.83
N GLU A 89 19.29 -5.45 -13.06
CA GLU A 89 18.59 -4.46 -13.87
C GLU A 89 18.30 -3.19 -13.10
N THR A 90 17.94 -2.12 -13.80
CA THR A 90 17.42 -0.89 -13.20
C THR A 90 15.92 -0.98 -13.06
N ILE A 91 15.41 -0.84 -11.84
CA ILE A 91 13.98 -0.88 -11.55
C ILE A 91 13.39 0.54 -11.57
N TYR A 92 12.20 0.67 -12.17
CA TYR A 92 11.33 1.84 -12.10
C TYR A 92 9.96 1.42 -11.58
N TYR A 93 9.29 2.31 -10.86
CA TYR A 93 8.00 1.99 -10.26
C TYR A 93 7.04 3.20 -10.23
N THR A 94 5.76 2.89 -10.00
CA THR A 94 4.67 3.84 -9.72
C THR A 94 3.90 3.39 -8.49
N THR A 95 3.24 4.31 -7.80
CA THR A 95 2.40 4.01 -6.62
C THR A 95 0.93 4.37 -6.83
N ASP A 96 0.58 4.86 -8.02
CA ASP A 96 -0.75 5.31 -8.41
C ASP A 96 -1.50 4.32 -9.32
N GLY A 97 -0.90 3.13 -9.55
CA GLY A 97 -1.46 2.09 -10.41
C GLY A 97 -1.27 2.31 -11.90
N THR A 98 -0.61 3.40 -12.33
CA THR A 98 -0.22 3.57 -13.74
C THR A 98 0.92 2.62 -14.11
N ASN A 99 1.05 2.27 -15.40
CA ASN A 99 2.14 1.43 -15.83
C ASN A 99 3.47 2.21 -15.81
N PRO A 100 4.49 1.69 -15.11
CA PRO A 100 5.79 2.34 -15.06
C PRO A 100 6.52 2.26 -16.40
N THR A 101 7.34 3.28 -16.65
CA THR A 101 8.25 3.38 -17.81
C THR A 101 9.65 3.78 -17.33
N SER A 102 10.62 3.85 -18.24
CA SER A 102 11.96 4.35 -17.93
C SER A 102 11.99 5.84 -17.48
N SER A 103 10.86 6.54 -17.58
CA SER A 103 10.68 7.92 -17.10
C SER A 103 9.99 8.00 -15.73
N SER A 104 9.54 6.87 -15.19
CA SER A 104 8.92 6.78 -13.85
C SER A 104 9.98 6.89 -12.75
N THR A 105 9.54 6.83 -11.50
CA THR A 105 10.45 6.90 -10.35
C THR A 105 11.42 5.72 -10.36
N LYS A 106 12.72 6.02 -10.35
CA LYS A 106 13.76 4.99 -10.24
C LYS A 106 13.80 4.46 -8.81
N TYR A 107 13.79 3.15 -8.65
CA TYR A 107 13.92 2.52 -7.34
C TYR A 107 15.35 2.63 -6.82
N THR A 108 15.54 3.26 -5.66
CA THR A 108 16.83 3.46 -4.99
C THR A 108 16.77 3.15 -3.50
N GLU A 109 15.58 3.14 -2.90
CA GLU A 109 15.35 2.92 -1.49
C GLU A 109 13.99 2.24 -1.25
N PRO A 110 13.75 1.61 -0.08
CA PRO A 110 12.48 0.99 0.24
C PRO A 110 11.30 1.97 0.11
N ILE A 111 10.17 1.48 -0.42
CA ILE A 111 8.93 2.24 -0.55
C ILE A 111 8.17 2.14 0.76
N LEU A 112 7.99 3.26 1.44
CA LEU A 112 7.30 3.34 2.73
C LEU A 112 5.79 3.46 2.53
N LEU A 113 5.02 2.55 3.15
CA LEU A 113 3.56 2.56 3.21
C LEU A 113 3.14 2.94 4.63
N ASN A 114 3.03 4.24 4.92
CA ASN A 114 2.76 4.81 6.23
C ASN A 114 1.44 5.57 6.32
N GLU A 115 0.66 5.61 5.25
CA GLU A 115 -0.66 6.22 5.19
C GLU A 115 -1.74 5.16 5.04
N GLU A 116 -2.90 5.39 5.66
CA GLU A 116 -4.05 4.51 5.50
C GLU A 116 -4.63 4.60 4.09
N GLY A 117 -5.12 3.46 3.62
CA GLY A 117 -5.76 3.34 2.31
C GLY A 117 -5.10 2.29 1.43
N LYS A 118 -5.49 2.29 0.17
CA LYS A 118 -4.99 1.37 -0.85
C LYS A 118 -3.91 2.02 -1.68
N THR A 119 -2.77 1.34 -1.80
CA THR A 119 -1.68 1.70 -2.70
C THR A 119 -1.43 0.56 -3.66
N GLN A 120 -1.50 0.82 -4.96
CA GLN A 120 -1.08 -0.14 -5.98
C GLN A 120 0.31 0.24 -6.48
N ILE A 121 1.29 -0.61 -6.18
CA ILE A 121 2.65 -0.45 -6.69
C ILE A 121 2.78 -1.32 -7.93
N LYS A 122 3.22 -0.70 -9.03
CA LYS A 122 3.64 -1.39 -10.24
C LYS A 122 5.12 -1.15 -10.47
N ALA A 123 5.85 -2.19 -10.85
CA ALA A 123 7.29 -2.10 -11.10
C ALA A 123 7.68 -2.81 -12.39
N ILE A 124 8.70 -2.26 -13.05
CA ILE A 124 9.30 -2.77 -14.27
C ILE A 124 10.83 -2.67 -14.15
N ALA A 125 11.54 -3.64 -14.68
CA ALA A 125 12.99 -3.61 -14.75
C ALA A 125 13.49 -3.43 -16.19
N TYR A 126 14.62 -2.77 -16.36
CA TYR A 126 15.29 -2.60 -17.66
C TYR A 126 16.68 -3.18 -17.61
N ASN A 127 16.99 -4.08 -18.52
CA ASN A 127 18.32 -4.65 -18.65
C ASN A 127 19.32 -3.66 -19.32
N LYS A 128 20.56 -4.08 -19.52
CA LYS A 128 21.61 -3.24 -20.12
C LYS A 128 21.31 -2.84 -21.57
N LYS A 129 20.50 -3.61 -22.29
CA LYS A 129 20.03 -3.29 -23.63
C LYS A 129 18.78 -2.39 -23.65
N LYS A 130 18.30 -1.95 -22.48
CA LYS A 130 17.07 -1.17 -22.29
C LYS A 130 15.79 -1.95 -22.65
N ILE A 131 15.85 -3.26 -22.65
CA ILE A 131 14.69 -4.11 -22.84
C ILE A 131 13.97 -4.17 -21.48
N PRO A 132 12.66 -3.86 -21.43
CA PRO A 132 11.88 -3.94 -20.19
C PRO A 132 11.60 -5.39 -19.80
N SER A 133 11.35 -5.65 -18.53
CA SER A 133 10.66 -6.86 -18.08
C SER A 133 9.14 -6.73 -18.30
N LEU A 134 8.38 -7.75 -17.98
CA LEU A 134 6.95 -7.59 -17.74
C LEU A 134 6.74 -6.74 -16.49
N VAL A 135 5.55 -6.12 -16.42
CA VAL A 135 5.17 -5.28 -15.28
C VAL A 135 4.62 -6.15 -14.16
N VAL A 136 5.25 -6.10 -13.00
CA VAL A 136 4.71 -6.74 -11.79
C VAL A 136 3.88 -5.73 -11.01
N SER A 137 2.70 -6.15 -10.56
CA SER A 137 1.76 -5.32 -9.81
C SER A 137 1.43 -5.95 -8.46
N LYS A 138 1.47 -5.16 -7.39
CA LYS A 138 1.06 -5.53 -6.04
C LYS A 138 0.16 -4.45 -5.45
N THR A 139 -0.85 -4.86 -4.69
CA THR A 139 -1.79 -3.94 -4.03
C THR A 139 -1.76 -4.14 -2.53
N TYR A 140 -1.54 -3.05 -1.81
CA TYR A 140 -1.46 -3.00 -0.35
C TYR A 140 -2.58 -2.14 0.21
N GLU A 141 -3.20 -2.58 1.29
CA GLU A 141 -4.19 -1.82 2.03
C GLU A 141 -3.72 -1.66 3.47
N ILE A 142 -3.39 -0.43 3.86
CA ILE A 142 -2.99 -0.11 5.24
C ILE A 142 -4.22 0.35 6.00
N GLU A 143 -4.50 -0.31 7.13
CA GLU A 143 -5.61 0.04 8.02
C GLU A 143 -5.14 -0.08 9.47
N PHE A 144 -4.76 1.04 10.09
CA PHE A 144 -4.32 1.04 11.48
C PHE A 144 -5.47 0.71 12.43
N PRO A 145 -5.24 -0.13 13.46
CA PRO A 145 -6.24 -0.48 14.43
C PRO A 145 -6.65 0.77 15.24
N VAL A 146 -7.92 0.82 15.60
CA VAL A 146 -8.47 1.80 16.54
C VAL A 146 -8.53 1.16 17.92
N ALA A 147 -8.12 1.87 18.97
CA ALA A 147 -8.22 1.37 20.35
C ALA A 147 -9.69 1.13 20.75
N ASP A 148 -9.88 0.33 21.79
CA ASP A 148 -11.18 0.15 22.42
C ASP A 148 -11.72 1.49 22.98
N ALA A 149 -13.02 1.50 23.29
CA ALA A 149 -13.67 2.66 23.91
C ALA A 149 -12.94 3.04 25.22
N PRO A 150 -12.87 4.36 25.57
CA PRO A 150 -12.16 4.82 26.76
C PRO A 150 -12.65 4.14 28.04
N VAL A 151 -11.72 3.67 28.87
CA VAL A 151 -12.04 3.22 30.23
C VAL A 151 -12.16 4.45 31.13
N VAL A 152 -13.33 4.58 31.79
CA VAL A 152 -13.66 5.72 32.66
C VAL A 152 -13.96 5.21 34.08
N THR A 153 -13.29 5.79 35.05
CA THR A 153 -13.54 5.56 36.48
C THR A 153 -13.92 6.87 37.16
N PRO A 154 -14.83 6.83 38.13
CA PRO A 154 -15.59 5.68 38.60
C PRO A 154 -16.72 5.26 37.65
N SER A 155 -17.41 4.18 37.98
CA SER A 155 -18.60 3.73 37.25
C SER A 155 -19.75 4.74 37.37
N THR A 156 -20.76 4.64 36.49
CA THR A 156 -22.06 5.33 36.70
C THR A 156 -22.58 5.09 38.10
N GLY A 157 -23.03 6.12 38.78
CA GLY A 157 -23.56 5.99 40.15
C GLY A 157 -23.86 7.31 40.85
N GLN A 158 -24.25 7.16 42.14
CA GLN A 158 -24.47 8.28 43.05
C GLN A 158 -23.29 8.36 44.04
N TYR A 159 -22.83 9.56 44.26
CA TYR A 159 -21.64 9.83 45.10
C TYR A 159 -21.96 10.93 46.14
N SER A 160 -21.58 10.72 47.38
CA SER A 160 -21.73 11.66 48.50
C SER A 160 -20.42 12.29 48.97
N THR A 161 -19.32 11.83 48.42
CA THR A 161 -17.98 12.36 48.68
C THR A 161 -17.36 12.91 47.43
N ALA A 162 -16.47 13.89 47.56
CA ALA A 162 -15.72 14.44 46.45
C ALA A 162 -14.96 13.31 45.74
N THR A 163 -15.21 13.18 44.45
CA THR A 163 -14.72 12.09 43.63
C THR A 163 -14.22 12.65 42.29
N GLN A 164 -13.15 12.08 41.77
CA GLN A 164 -12.59 12.48 40.47
C GLN A 164 -12.95 11.48 39.39
N ILE A 165 -13.22 12.01 38.19
CA ILE A 165 -13.44 11.23 36.98
C ILE A 165 -12.08 11.10 36.28
N SER A 166 -11.65 9.86 36.06
CA SER A 166 -10.40 9.57 35.36
C SER A 166 -10.67 8.78 34.07
N ILE A 167 -9.97 9.14 33.02
CA ILE A 167 -9.98 8.45 31.71
C ILE A 167 -8.63 7.77 31.55
N THR A 168 -8.64 6.48 31.22
CA THR A 168 -7.41 5.78 30.79
C THR A 168 -7.14 6.11 29.33
N VAL A 169 -6.02 6.78 29.06
CA VAL A 169 -5.60 7.19 27.72
C VAL A 169 -4.39 6.34 27.30
N PRO A 170 -4.52 5.45 26.32
CA PRO A 170 -3.40 4.69 25.80
C PRO A 170 -2.36 5.58 25.11
N GLU A 171 -1.14 5.09 24.98
CA GLU A 171 -0.09 5.79 24.23
C GLU A 171 -0.53 6.04 22.79
N GLY A 172 -0.26 7.24 22.30
CA GLY A 172 -0.63 7.64 20.93
C GLY A 172 -2.05 8.15 20.76
N TYR A 173 -2.85 8.18 21.84
CA TYR A 173 -4.21 8.73 21.83
C TYR A 173 -4.32 10.02 22.64
N THR A 174 -5.32 10.82 22.27
CA THR A 174 -5.75 12.02 23.00
C THR A 174 -7.22 11.84 23.38
N ALA A 175 -7.60 12.11 24.62
CA ALA A 175 -8.99 12.01 25.07
C ALA A 175 -9.67 13.37 25.07
N TYR A 176 -10.90 13.38 24.55
CA TYR A 176 -11.82 14.54 24.62
C TYR A 176 -13.09 14.14 25.33
N TYR A 177 -13.71 15.08 26.06
CA TYR A 177 -14.90 14.79 26.84
C TYR A 177 -15.90 15.94 26.86
N THR A 178 -17.15 15.60 27.23
CA THR A 178 -18.25 16.52 27.54
C THR A 178 -18.88 16.12 28.86
N THR A 179 -19.56 17.06 29.54
CA THR A 179 -20.24 16.82 30.82
C THR A 179 -21.76 17.02 30.75
N ASP A 180 -22.25 17.37 29.57
CA ASP A 180 -23.67 17.67 29.30
C ASP A 180 -24.39 16.58 28.52
N GLY A 181 -23.66 15.46 28.18
CA GLY A 181 -24.18 14.35 27.37
C GLY A 181 -24.07 14.55 25.86
N SER A 182 -23.57 15.70 25.41
CA SER A 182 -23.29 15.91 23.99
C SER A 182 -22.22 14.93 23.48
N THR A 183 -22.20 14.71 22.17
CA THR A 183 -21.19 13.84 21.53
C THR A 183 -19.84 14.55 21.55
N PRO A 184 -18.80 13.96 22.19
CA PRO A 184 -17.47 14.58 22.21
C PRO A 184 -16.82 14.54 20.80
N THR A 185 -16.14 15.63 20.46
CA THR A 185 -15.38 15.83 19.23
C THR A 185 -13.98 16.36 19.58
N THR A 186 -13.12 16.58 18.59
CA THR A 186 -11.81 17.22 18.78
C THR A 186 -11.90 18.69 19.24
N GLU A 187 -13.08 19.31 19.17
CA GLU A 187 -13.38 20.66 19.67
C GLU A 187 -13.90 20.68 21.12
N SER A 188 -14.19 19.49 21.66
CA SER A 188 -14.63 19.33 23.06
C SER A 188 -13.48 19.52 24.03
N SER A 189 -13.79 19.47 25.35
CA SER A 189 -12.77 19.64 26.38
C SER A 189 -11.67 18.57 26.27
N LEU A 190 -10.43 19.02 26.24
CA LEU A 190 -9.26 18.14 26.25
C LEU A 190 -9.03 17.56 27.66
N TYR A 191 -8.87 16.24 27.73
CA TYR A 191 -8.52 15.59 28.99
C TYR A 191 -7.00 15.67 29.24
N THR A 192 -6.63 16.34 30.31
CA THR A 192 -5.22 16.50 30.73
C THR A 192 -4.93 15.86 32.09
N GLY A 193 -5.94 15.31 32.77
CA GLY A 193 -5.82 14.67 34.07
C GLY A 193 -7.20 14.53 34.74
N PRO A 194 -7.26 13.94 35.94
CA PRO A 194 -8.49 13.71 36.66
C PRO A 194 -9.35 14.98 36.81
N ILE A 195 -10.65 14.85 36.59
CA ILE A 195 -11.65 15.92 36.59
C ILE A 195 -12.47 15.80 37.87
N GLU A 196 -12.62 16.89 38.62
CA GLU A 196 -13.51 16.92 39.78
C GLU A 196 -14.95 16.68 39.29
N MET A 197 -15.66 15.75 39.93
CA MET A 197 -17.05 15.45 39.60
C MET A 197 -17.96 16.65 39.95
N PRO A 198 -18.66 17.25 38.98
CA PRO A 198 -19.55 18.38 39.26
C PRO A 198 -20.72 17.98 40.19
N GLU A 199 -21.13 18.91 41.04
CA GLU A 199 -22.32 18.73 41.88
C GLU A 199 -23.58 18.61 40.99
N GLY A 200 -24.55 17.82 41.45
CA GLY A 200 -25.77 17.52 40.71
C GLY A 200 -25.60 16.37 39.74
N GLN A 201 -26.34 16.42 38.63
CA GLN A 201 -26.32 15.39 37.60
C GLN A 201 -25.31 15.75 36.48
N THR A 202 -24.44 14.82 36.14
CA THR A 202 -23.48 14.97 35.05
C THR A 202 -23.66 13.81 34.06
N LEU A 203 -23.90 14.14 32.80
CA LEU A 203 -23.92 13.19 31.68
C LEU A 203 -22.53 13.25 30.98
N PHE A 204 -21.61 12.44 31.48
CA PHE A 204 -20.24 12.41 31.01
C PHE A 204 -20.10 11.55 29.75
N SER A 205 -19.49 12.09 28.69
CA SER A 205 -19.20 11.35 27.47
C SER A 205 -17.74 11.60 27.08
N THR A 206 -17.04 10.57 26.62
CA THR A 206 -15.63 10.69 26.21
C THR A 206 -15.30 9.79 25.02
N VAL A 207 -14.32 10.24 24.24
CA VAL A 207 -13.78 9.55 23.06
C VAL A 207 -12.25 9.66 23.06
N LEU A 208 -11.57 8.65 22.54
CA LEU A 208 -10.14 8.74 22.22
C LEU A 208 -9.95 9.02 20.73
N VAL A 209 -8.98 9.87 20.42
CA VAL A 209 -8.59 10.23 19.05
C VAL A 209 -7.14 9.79 18.86
N GLY A 210 -6.89 8.91 17.89
CA GLY A 210 -5.57 8.44 17.54
C GLY A 210 -4.78 9.45 16.70
N LYS A 211 -3.49 9.19 16.47
CA LYS A 211 -2.59 10.04 15.66
C LYS A 211 -3.08 10.27 14.23
N THR A 212 -3.85 9.34 13.68
CA THR A 212 -4.44 9.42 12.33
C THR A 212 -5.76 10.21 12.29
N GLY A 213 -6.24 10.72 13.46
CA GLY A 213 -7.53 11.39 13.59
C GLY A 213 -8.72 10.43 13.74
N LYS A 214 -8.50 9.11 13.70
CA LYS A 214 -9.56 8.12 13.97
C LYS A 214 -10.02 8.20 15.40
N MET A 215 -11.36 8.14 15.57
CA MET A 215 -12.02 8.15 16.87
C MET A 215 -12.44 6.74 17.26
N THR A 216 -12.31 6.43 18.57
CA THR A 216 -12.88 5.21 19.16
C THR A 216 -14.39 5.30 19.28
N GLN A 217 -15.00 4.22 19.75
CA GLN A 217 -16.36 4.30 20.27
C GLN A 217 -16.40 5.19 21.54
N ILE A 218 -17.56 5.80 21.79
CA ILE A 218 -17.77 6.74 22.90
C ILE A 218 -18.12 5.96 24.17
N THR A 219 -17.45 6.27 25.27
CA THR A 219 -17.87 5.82 26.59
C THR A 219 -18.76 6.89 27.24
N LYS A 220 -19.92 6.48 27.76
CA LYS A 220 -20.84 7.34 28.49
C LYS A 220 -20.97 6.90 29.93
N ARG A 221 -21.05 7.88 30.84
CA ARG A 221 -21.31 7.70 32.28
C ARG A 221 -22.34 8.71 32.76
N ASN A 222 -23.17 8.30 33.73
CA ASN A 222 -24.12 9.17 34.39
C ASN A 222 -23.78 9.23 35.88
N TYR A 223 -23.47 10.43 36.36
CA TYR A 223 -23.07 10.67 37.74
C TYR A 223 -24.10 11.57 38.41
N ILE A 224 -24.38 11.28 39.68
CA ILE A 224 -25.16 12.17 40.57
C ILE A 224 -24.26 12.39 41.79
N TYR A 225 -23.72 13.59 41.92
CA TYR A 225 -22.91 13.97 43.09
C TYR A 225 -23.69 14.93 43.98
N GLN A 226 -23.95 14.51 45.21
CA GLN A 226 -24.63 15.30 46.24
C GLN A 226 -23.79 15.25 47.53
N PRO A 227 -22.97 16.31 47.78
CA PRO A 227 -22.15 16.36 49.03
C PRO A 227 -23.10 16.41 50.21
N GLN A 228 -22.71 15.69 51.30
CA GLN A 228 -23.43 15.71 52.60
C GLN A 228 -22.92 16.82 53.45
#